data_58adf1f6071941e216d843e234a595b7
#
_entry.id   58adf1f6071941e216d843e234a595b7
#
_cell.length_a   1.000
_cell.length_b   1.000
_cell.length_c   1.000
_cell.angle_alpha   90.00
_cell.angle_beta   90.00
_cell.angle_gamma   90.00
#
_symmetry.space_group_name_H-M   'P 1'
#
loop_
_entity.id
_entity.type
_entity.pdbx_description
1 polymer ?
#
loop_
_entity_poly.entity_id
_entity_poly.type
_entity_poly.pdbx_seq_one_letter_code
_entity_poly.pdbx_strand_id
1 'polypeptide(L)'
;MALEFSIEKTNGKARLGRVRTPHAEIETPVFMPVGTVASVKGVPQEIVEELGAQIILGNTYHLYLRPGVETVRKMGGLHGFMSWRRAILTDSGGFQVFSLSELRKLTEEGVTFRSHLDGSSHFFSPESAMEAQIGLGADIIMAFDECTEYPADQARLRESMELTARWAARSKKYFEEHKHEVPWGHGGADAFVRSAERSSASNGPREEMIAESLPAVEYSGLRPSGRTKASVPTYDGQTQSLFGIVQGGMDKGLRKESAERTIEIGFPGYAIGGLSVGEPRELTREIVESALEHLPKDKPRYLMGVGTPEQIVEYANLGVDMMDCVLPTRAARHGLLFTSEGKVSIKQARYAQDERPLDPNCDCRVCRRYSRAYLRHLYASNEVLAQVLNTIHNLSFYLDTMRRVRHSISLGEEYRFLSGVGSRPVP
;
A
#
# COMPACT_ATOMS: atom_id res chain seq x y z
N MET A 1 19.14 -10.53 -4.13
CA MET A 1 18.99 -9.91 -5.48
C MET A 1 18.31 -8.57 -5.27
N ALA A 2 18.85 -7.49 -5.81
CA ALA A 2 18.18 -6.19 -5.77
C ALA A 2 16.93 -6.23 -6.67
N LEU A 3 16.03 -5.26 -6.52
CA LEU A 3 14.84 -5.11 -7.35
C LEU A 3 15.20 -5.13 -8.85
N GLU A 4 14.47 -5.92 -9.60
CA GLU A 4 14.53 -5.95 -11.06
C GLU A 4 13.26 -5.34 -11.63
N PHE A 5 13.39 -4.48 -12.62
CA PHE A 5 12.27 -3.90 -13.35
C PHE A 5 12.42 -4.13 -14.85
N SER A 6 11.36 -4.60 -15.47
CA SER A 6 11.31 -4.79 -16.91
C SER A 6 10.03 -4.20 -17.50
N ILE A 7 10.14 -3.55 -18.66
CA ILE A 7 8.99 -3.08 -19.44
C ILE A 7 8.73 -4.12 -20.51
N GLU A 8 7.53 -4.68 -20.56
CA GLU A 8 7.11 -5.70 -21.52
C GLU A 8 6.44 -5.06 -22.74
N LYS A 9 5.65 -4.01 -22.53
CA LYS A 9 4.95 -3.30 -23.61
C LYS A 9 4.71 -1.83 -23.24
N THR A 10 4.63 -0.97 -24.23
CA THR A 10 4.22 0.42 -24.09
C THR A 10 3.07 0.74 -25.03
N ASN A 11 2.16 1.62 -24.59
CA ASN A 11 1.12 2.20 -25.42
C ASN A 11 1.05 3.70 -25.14
N GLY A 12 1.53 4.53 -26.07
CA GLY A 12 1.78 5.94 -25.82
C GLY A 12 2.78 6.12 -24.66
N LYS A 13 2.37 6.81 -23.59
CA LYS A 13 3.16 6.98 -22.35
C LYS A 13 2.96 5.83 -21.35
N ALA A 14 1.84 5.07 -21.47
CA ALA A 14 1.51 3.96 -20.58
C ALA A 14 2.51 2.80 -20.73
N ARG A 15 2.84 2.14 -19.62
CA ARG A 15 3.84 1.08 -19.55
C ARG A 15 3.25 -0.16 -18.89
N LEU A 16 3.35 -1.31 -19.53
CA LEU A 16 3.13 -2.63 -18.95
C LEU A 16 4.48 -3.23 -18.60
N GLY A 17 4.66 -3.67 -17.38
CA GLY A 17 5.94 -4.22 -16.95
C GLY A 17 5.84 -5.07 -15.70
N ARG A 18 7.01 -5.45 -15.17
CA ARG A 18 7.14 -6.24 -13.94
C ARG A 18 8.20 -5.67 -13.02
N VAL A 19 7.88 -5.63 -11.75
CA VAL A 19 8.83 -5.39 -10.65
C VAL A 19 9.00 -6.70 -9.91
N ARG A 20 10.23 -7.19 -9.82
CA ARG A 20 10.55 -8.37 -9.02
C ARG A 20 11.20 -7.95 -7.72
N THR A 21 10.64 -8.41 -6.61
CA THR A 21 11.12 -8.23 -5.24
C THR A 21 11.44 -9.58 -4.61
N PRO A 22 12.08 -9.62 -3.43
CA PRO A 22 12.31 -10.89 -2.73
C PRO A 22 11.05 -11.73 -2.48
N HIS A 23 9.90 -11.08 -2.18
CA HIS A 23 8.67 -11.79 -1.81
C HIS A 23 7.63 -11.88 -2.93
N ALA A 24 7.77 -11.15 -4.04
CA ALA A 24 6.79 -11.21 -5.13
C ALA A 24 7.33 -10.70 -6.46
N GLU A 25 6.70 -11.17 -7.55
CA GLU A 25 6.70 -10.52 -8.84
C GLU A 25 5.40 -9.71 -8.97
N ILE A 26 5.51 -8.43 -9.33
CA ILE A 26 4.43 -7.45 -9.33
C ILE A 26 4.24 -6.96 -10.76
N GLU A 27 3.05 -7.14 -11.30
CA GLU A 27 2.67 -6.58 -12.61
C GLU A 27 2.36 -5.09 -12.48
N THR A 28 2.96 -4.27 -13.34
CA THR A 28 2.72 -2.82 -13.36
C THR A 28 1.95 -2.39 -14.61
N PRO A 29 1.12 -1.32 -14.54
CA PRO A 29 0.88 -0.48 -13.37
C PRO A 29 0.11 -1.20 -12.27
N VAL A 30 0.41 -0.86 -11.00
CA VAL A 30 -0.16 -1.51 -9.81
C VAL A 30 -0.73 -0.48 -8.83
N PHE A 31 -1.84 -0.85 -8.17
CA PHE A 31 -2.36 -0.16 -7.01
C PHE A 31 -1.99 -0.92 -5.72
N MET A 32 -1.48 -0.20 -4.74
CA MET A 32 -1.08 -0.74 -3.44
C MET A 32 -2.11 -0.37 -2.36
N PRO A 33 -2.87 -1.36 -1.83
CA PRO A 33 -3.71 -1.13 -0.66
C PRO A 33 -2.88 -0.68 0.55
N VAL A 34 -3.39 0.33 1.28
CA VAL A 34 -2.68 0.87 2.44
C VAL A 34 -3.03 0.12 3.71
N GLY A 35 -2.02 -0.49 4.33
CA GLY A 35 -2.05 -1.18 5.61
C GLY A 35 -1.33 -0.41 6.71
N THR A 36 -1.89 0.73 7.14
CA THR A 36 -1.26 1.75 8.01
C THR A 36 -0.55 1.19 9.24
N VAL A 37 -1.15 0.23 9.93
CA VAL A 37 -0.62 -0.40 11.15
C VAL A 37 -0.48 -1.91 10.99
N ALA A 38 0.19 -2.34 9.93
CA ALA A 38 0.30 -3.75 9.52
C ALA A 38 -1.06 -4.40 9.26
N SER A 39 -2.05 -3.64 8.82
CA SER A 39 -3.39 -4.14 8.50
C SER A 39 -4.09 -3.22 7.51
N VAL A 40 -4.58 -3.78 6.41
CA VAL A 40 -5.55 -3.11 5.54
C VAL A 40 -6.85 -3.05 6.30
N LYS A 41 -7.28 -1.83 6.66
CA LYS A 41 -8.33 -1.63 7.68
C LYS A 41 -9.58 -2.46 7.47
N GLY A 42 -9.86 -3.35 8.44
CA GLY A 42 -11.05 -4.18 8.48
C GLY A 42 -11.05 -5.38 7.52
N VAL A 43 -9.92 -5.68 6.87
CA VAL A 43 -9.84 -6.79 5.91
C VAL A 43 -8.70 -7.74 6.29
N PRO A 44 -8.98 -9.03 6.56
CA PRO A 44 -7.96 -10.04 6.76
C PRO A 44 -7.05 -10.20 5.54
N GLN A 45 -5.80 -10.59 5.79
CA GLN A 45 -4.77 -10.72 4.75
C GLN A 45 -5.17 -11.70 3.64
N GLU A 46 -5.77 -12.85 4.00
CA GLU A 46 -6.23 -13.83 3.01
C GLU A 46 -7.24 -13.22 2.02
N ILE A 47 -8.11 -12.34 2.48
CA ILE A 47 -9.07 -11.65 1.60
C ILE A 47 -8.34 -10.63 0.71
N VAL A 48 -7.36 -9.91 1.22
CA VAL A 48 -6.55 -8.98 0.42
C VAL A 48 -5.77 -9.75 -0.66
N GLU A 49 -5.28 -10.94 -0.33
CA GLU A 49 -4.64 -11.87 -1.28
C GLU A 49 -5.63 -12.40 -2.34
N GLU A 50 -6.84 -12.83 -1.93
CA GLU A 50 -7.91 -13.27 -2.84
C GLU A 50 -8.35 -12.18 -3.82
N LEU A 51 -8.35 -10.92 -3.39
CA LEU A 51 -8.63 -9.76 -4.25
C LEU A 51 -7.54 -9.52 -5.30
N GLY A 52 -6.38 -10.17 -5.16
CA GLY A 52 -5.27 -10.08 -6.10
C GLY A 52 -4.29 -8.94 -5.81
N ALA A 53 -4.26 -8.37 -4.60
CA ALA A 53 -3.23 -7.42 -4.23
C ALA A 53 -1.86 -8.10 -4.25
N GLN A 54 -0.92 -7.58 -5.04
CA GLN A 54 0.43 -8.14 -5.21
C GLN A 54 1.44 -7.49 -4.26
N ILE A 55 1.14 -6.28 -3.82
CA ILE A 55 1.92 -5.46 -2.91
C ILE A 55 0.98 -4.63 -2.05
N ILE A 56 1.36 -4.37 -0.80
CA ILE A 56 0.67 -3.47 0.12
C ILE A 56 1.65 -2.42 0.65
N LEU A 57 1.11 -1.31 1.16
CA LEU A 57 1.91 -0.26 1.78
C LEU A 57 1.71 -0.24 3.30
N GLY A 58 2.81 -0.22 4.05
CA GLY A 58 2.85 0.02 5.49
C GLY A 58 3.36 1.43 5.81
N ASN A 59 2.82 2.09 6.86
CA ASN A 59 3.29 3.43 7.23
C ASN A 59 4.33 3.37 8.35
N THR A 60 5.55 3.74 8.04
CA THR A 60 6.70 3.70 8.96
C THR A 60 6.44 4.45 10.26
N TYR A 61 5.94 5.68 10.19
CA TYR A 61 5.63 6.50 11.38
C TYR A 61 4.71 5.78 12.38
N HIS A 62 3.61 5.20 11.89
CA HIS A 62 2.66 4.51 12.74
C HIS A 62 3.22 3.23 13.35
N LEU A 63 3.96 2.47 12.56
CA LEU A 63 4.58 1.21 12.98
C LEU A 63 5.75 1.44 13.94
N TYR A 64 6.50 2.53 13.76
CA TYR A 64 7.53 2.98 14.69
C TYR A 64 6.96 3.31 16.07
N LEU A 65 5.85 4.06 16.14
CA LEU A 65 5.20 4.40 17.40
C LEU A 65 4.50 3.20 18.04
N ARG A 66 3.86 2.35 17.23
CA ARG A 66 3.13 1.17 17.74
C ARG A 66 3.00 0.10 16.64
N PRO A 67 3.49 -1.12 16.88
CA PRO A 67 3.95 -1.71 18.15
C PRO A 67 5.41 -1.39 18.48
N GLY A 68 6.11 -0.62 17.64
CA GLY A 68 7.54 -0.37 17.72
C GLY A 68 8.33 -1.31 16.81
N VAL A 69 9.42 -0.78 16.23
CA VAL A 69 10.24 -1.49 15.24
C VAL A 69 10.81 -2.79 15.82
N GLU A 70 11.27 -2.76 17.06
CA GLU A 70 11.91 -3.92 17.71
C GLU A 70 10.93 -5.10 17.85
N THR A 71 9.64 -4.83 18.13
CA THR A 71 8.61 -5.87 18.18
C THR A 71 8.43 -6.53 16.81
N VAL A 72 8.36 -5.74 15.76
CA VAL A 72 8.20 -6.24 14.38
C VAL A 72 9.46 -7.00 13.93
N ARG A 73 10.66 -6.48 14.23
CA ARG A 73 11.95 -7.11 13.93
C ARG A 73 12.03 -8.52 14.53
N LYS A 74 11.68 -8.70 15.81
CA LYS A 74 11.67 -9.99 16.50
C LYS A 74 10.70 -11.02 15.91
N MET A 75 9.68 -10.55 15.20
CA MET A 75 8.69 -11.41 14.54
C MET A 75 9.06 -11.74 13.08
N GLY A 76 10.27 -11.41 12.64
CA GLY A 76 10.73 -11.64 11.26
C GLY A 76 10.30 -10.56 10.28
N GLY A 77 10.18 -9.32 10.74
CA GLY A 77 9.69 -8.20 9.97
C GLY A 77 8.18 -8.21 9.77
N LEU A 78 7.67 -7.28 8.96
CA LEU A 78 6.24 -7.16 8.66
C LEU A 78 5.65 -8.42 8.04
N HIS A 79 6.40 -9.12 7.20
CA HIS A 79 5.96 -10.37 6.58
C HIS A 79 5.60 -11.43 7.63
N GLY A 80 6.46 -11.65 8.61
CA GLY A 80 6.21 -12.56 9.72
C GLY A 80 5.16 -12.03 10.69
N PHE A 81 5.25 -10.75 11.05
CA PHE A 81 4.37 -10.11 12.02
C PHE A 81 2.89 -10.13 11.61
N MET A 82 2.59 -9.84 10.35
CA MET A 82 1.21 -9.78 9.84
C MET A 82 0.80 -10.99 8.99
N SER A 83 1.67 -12.00 8.84
CA SER A 83 1.41 -13.18 8.00
C SER A 83 1.12 -12.85 6.53
N TRP A 84 1.86 -11.88 5.97
CA TRP A 84 1.72 -11.46 4.58
C TRP A 84 2.86 -12.01 3.74
N ARG A 85 2.55 -12.73 2.65
CA ARG A 85 3.53 -13.47 1.85
C ARG A 85 3.94 -12.78 0.55
N ARG A 86 3.33 -11.65 0.22
CA ARG A 86 3.60 -10.88 -1.01
C ARG A 86 4.41 -9.64 -0.66
N ALA A 87 4.73 -8.83 -1.65
CA ALA A 87 5.55 -7.65 -1.45
C ALA A 87 4.94 -6.62 -0.48
N ILE A 88 5.82 -5.91 0.22
CA ILE A 88 5.48 -4.78 1.09
C ILE A 88 6.36 -3.60 0.69
N LEU A 89 5.75 -2.41 0.60
CA LEU A 89 6.45 -1.14 0.58
C LEU A 89 6.19 -0.41 1.91
N THR A 90 7.21 0.19 2.51
CA THR A 90 7.02 1.16 3.60
C THR A 90 7.32 2.57 3.12
N ASP A 91 6.50 3.54 3.53
CA ASP A 91 6.79 4.95 3.29
C ASP A 91 7.95 5.45 4.17
N SER A 92 8.44 6.67 3.90
CA SER A 92 9.53 7.28 4.68
C SER A 92 9.12 7.65 6.11
N GLY A 93 7.82 7.80 6.39
CA GLY A 93 7.27 8.38 7.61
C GLY A 93 7.25 9.92 7.62
N GLY A 94 7.91 10.57 6.66
CA GLY A 94 8.05 12.02 6.59
C GLY A 94 6.70 12.75 6.55
N PHE A 95 5.81 12.37 5.62
CA PHE A 95 4.49 12.99 5.49
C PHE A 95 3.68 12.96 6.79
N GLN A 96 3.67 11.84 7.52
CA GLN A 96 2.91 11.70 8.76
C GLN A 96 3.50 12.57 9.88
N VAL A 97 4.82 12.68 9.97
CA VAL A 97 5.49 13.59 10.89
C VAL A 97 5.09 15.03 10.59
N PHE A 98 5.00 15.41 9.30
CA PHE A 98 4.62 16.76 8.88
C PHE A 98 3.11 17.04 9.03
N SER A 99 2.25 16.06 8.82
CA SER A 99 0.79 16.24 8.81
C SER A 99 0.11 16.02 10.16
N LEU A 100 0.66 15.17 11.04
CA LEU A 100 0.03 14.78 12.31
C LEU A 100 0.64 15.43 13.55
N SER A 101 1.78 16.11 13.43
CA SER A 101 2.46 16.74 14.56
C SER A 101 2.27 18.25 14.52
N GLU A 102 1.47 18.78 15.45
CA GLU A 102 1.29 20.23 15.62
C GLU A 102 2.58 20.92 16.13
N LEU A 103 3.45 20.17 16.85
CA LEU A 103 4.70 20.64 17.40
C LEU A 103 5.85 19.86 16.79
N ARG A 104 6.37 20.38 15.66
CA ARG A 104 7.54 19.85 15.00
C ARG A 104 8.64 20.90 14.90
N LYS A 105 9.88 20.45 15.01
CA LYS A 105 11.06 21.27 14.77
C LYS A 105 11.91 20.60 13.70
N LEU A 106 12.01 21.26 12.56
CA LEU A 106 12.81 20.85 11.41
C LEU A 106 14.21 21.42 11.54
N THR A 107 15.22 20.60 11.31
CA THR A 107 16.64 20.99 11.22
C THR A 107 17.32 20.22 10.09
N GLU A 108 18.56 20.53 9.79
CA GLU A 108 19.37 19.79 8.81
C GLU A 108 19.56 18.31 9.23
N GLU A 109 19.66 18.06 10.53
CA GLU A 109 19.88 16.73 11.08
C GLU A 109 18.66 15.84 10.95
N GLY A 110 17.44 16.42 11.03
CA GLY A 110 16.20 15.70 11.03
C GLY A 110 15.03 16.50 11.61
N VAL A 111 14.00 15.81 12.05
CA VAL A 111 12.79 16.42 12.59
C VAL A 111 12.47 15.88 13.98
N THR A 112 12.31 16.81 14.95
CA THR A 112 11.76 16.49 16.27
C THR A 112 10.25 16.67 16.23
N PHE A 113 9.49 15.69 16.73
CA PHE A 113 8.03 15.74 16.76
C PHE A 113 7.45 15.12 18.05
N ARG A 114 6.18 15.40 18.31
CA ARG A 114 5.44 14.75 19.39
C ARG A 114 4.52 13.66 18.85
N SER A 115 4.55 12.51 19.51
CA SER A 115 3.65 11.39 19.22
C SER A 115 2.18 11.81 19.43
N HIS A 116 1.33 11.55 18.45
CA HIS A 116 -0.11 11.75 18.55
C HIS A 116 -0.81 10.73 19.48
N LEU A 117 -0.08 9.69 19.93
CA LEU A 117 -0.64 8.65 20.81
C LEU A 117 -0.55 9.03 22.28
N ASP A 118 0.58 9.60 22.71
CA ASP A 118 0.92 9.81 24.12
C ASP A 118 1.67 11.14 24.39
N GLY A 119 1.94 11.93 23.33
CA GLY A 119 2.66 13.19 23.43
C GLY A 119 4.16 13.06 23.67
N SER A 120 4.74 11.86 23.67
CA SER A 120 6.18 11.65 23.81
C SER A 120 6.97 12.32 22.68
N SER A 121 8.17 12.81 22.99
CA SER A 121 9.04 13.46 22.02
C SER A 121 9.91 12.44 21.31
N HIS A 122 9.94 12.53 19.98
CA HIS A 122 10.72 11.66 19.10
C HIS A 122 11.56 12.50 18.14
N PHE A 123 12.64 11.89 17.64
CA PHE A 123 13.49 12.49 16.62
C PHE A 123 13.67 11.51 15.46
N PHE A 124 13.33 11.97 14.25
CA PHE A 124 13.63 11.27 13.02
C PHE A 124 14.71 12.00 12.24
N SER A 125 15.79 11.29 11.97
CA SER A 125 16.78 11.65 10.97
C SER A 125 16.65 10.72 9.76
N PRO A 126 17.32 11.03 8.62
CA PRO A 126 17.43 10.08 7.51
C PRO A 126 17.92 8.71 7.94
N GLU A 127 18.89 8.66 8.85
CA GLU A 127 19.48 7.41 9.35
C GLU A 127 18.47 6.61 10.20
N SER A 128 17.80 7.26 11.16
CA SER A 128 16.81 6.58 12.02
C SER A 128 15.56 6.14 11.25
N ALA A 129 15.17 6.88 10.19
CA ALA A 129 14.10 6.46 9.30
C ALA A 129 14.49 5.22 8.49
N MET A 130 15.77 5.11 8.05
CA MET A 130 16.28 3.91 7.40
C MET A 130 16.36 2.74 8.37
N GLU A 131 16.90 2.95 9.58
CA GLU A 131 16.95 1.93 10.63
C GLU A 131 15.56 1.35 10.92
N ALA A 132 14.56 2.22 11.05
CA ALA A 132 13.17 1.81 11.25
C ALA A 132 12.66 0.93 10.10
N GLN A 133 12.83 1.37 8.85
CA GLN A 133 12.35 0.63 7.69
C GLN A 133 13.12 -0.67 7.44
N ILE A 134 14.43 -0.71 7.72
CA ILE A 134 15.23 -1.95 7.68
C ILE A 134 14.68 -2.93 8.71
N GLY A 135 14.43 -2.47 9.95
CA GLY A 135 13.85 -3.30 11.00
C GLY A 135 12.42 -3.75 10.77
N LEU A 136 11.61 -2.95 10.05
CA LEU A 136 10.29 -3.35 9.61
C LEU A 136 10.32 -4.43 8.52
N GLY A 137 11.39 -4.51 7.73
CA GLY A 137 11.60 -5.61 6.79
C GLY A 137 10.65 -5.62 5.59
N ALA A 138 10.31 -4.45 5.02
CA ALA A 138 9.57 -4.34 3.76
C ALA A 138 10.49 -4.64 2.56
N ASP A 139 9.94 -4.99 1.39
CA ASP A 139 10.73 -5.22 0.16
C ASP A 139 11.25 -3.91 -0.43
N ILE A 140 10.40 -2.89 -0.42
CA ILE A 140 10.71 -1.54 -0.91
C ILE A 140 10.58 -0.56 0.24
N ILE A 141 11.61 0.26 0.42
CA ILE A 141 11.66 1.31 1.42
C ILE A 141 11.94 2.66 0.76
N MET A 142 11.59 3.76 1.42
CA MET A 142 11.65 5.09 0.85
C MET A 142 12.71 5.93 1.55
N ALA A 143 13.49 6.71 0.80
CA ALA A 143 14.38 7.71 1.35
C ALA A 143 13.58 8.73 2.19
N PHE A 144 14.18 9.22 3.26
CA PHE A 144 13.51 10.22 4.11
C PHE A 144 13.44 11.56 3.38
N ASP A 145 12.25 12.17 3.37
CA ASP A 145 11.95 13.38 2.62
C ASP A 145 11.16 14.38 3.45
N GLU A 146 11.18 15.61 3.01
CA GLU A 146 10.32 16.67 3.54
C GLU A 146 9.21 16.99 2.56
N CYS A 147 7.95 16.78 2.98
CA CYS A 147 6.77 17.15 2.24
C CYS A 147 6.32 18.55 2.65
N THR A 148 6.35 19.52 1.70
CA THR A 148 5.88 20.88 1.94
C THR A 148 4.35 20.97 1.90
N GLU A 149 3.82 21.92 2.64
CA GLU A 149 2.42 22.35 2.58
C GLU A 149 2.06 23.00 1.23
N TYR A 150 0.77 23.06 0.92
CA TYR A 150 0.25 23.83 -0.20
C TYR A 150 -0.79 24.85 0.29
N PRO A 151 -0.71 26.13 -0.14
CA PRO A 151 0.35 26.71 -0.96
C PRO A 151 1.64 26.99 -0.16
N ALA A 152 2.79 26.96 -0.83
CA ALA A 152 4.06 27.39 -0.29
C ALA A 152 4.75 28.33 -1.29
N ASP A 153 5.54 29.28 -0.79
CA ASP A 153 6.32 30.17 -1.64
C ASP A 153 7.55 29.47 -2.24
N GLN A 154 8.13 30.09 -3.25
CA GLN A 154 9.22 29.48 -4.01
C GLN A 154 10.50 29.28 -3.17
N ALA A 155 10.79 30.17 -2.22
CA ALA A 155 11.95 30.04 -1.33
C ALA A 155 11.79 28.83 -0.42
N ARG A 156 10.60 28.66 0.16
CA ARG A 156 10.24 27.49 0.99
C ARG A 156 10.30 26.17 0.21
N LEU A 157 9.78 26.17 -1.03
CA LEU A 157 9.84 24.99 -1.91
C LEU A 157 11.29 24.60 -2.25
N ARG A 158 12.15 25.59 -2.52
CA ARG A 158 13.56 25.36 -2.79
C ARG A 158 14.30 24.81 -1.59
N GLU A 159 14.12 25.42 -0.42
CA GLU A 159 14.74 24.95 0.83
C GLU A 159 14.37 23.48 1.12
N SER A 160 13.09 23.14 1.00
CA SER A 160 12.59 21.78 1.19
C SER A 160 13.17 20.79 0.18
N MET A 161 13.20 21.17 -1.09
CA MET A 161 13.76 20.31 -2.14
C MET A 161 15.24 20.03 -1.91
N GLU A 162 16.02 21.06 -1.55
CA GLU A 162 17.43 20.94 -1.26
C GLU A 162 17.69 20.08 -0.02
N LEU A 163 16.91 20.27 1.04
CA LEU A 163 16.97 19.45 2.24
C LEU A 163 16.66 17.97 1.94
N THR A 164 15.59 17.73 1.16
CA THR A 164 15.22 16.37 0.73
C THR A 164 16.34 15.70 -0.06
N ALA A 165 17.02 16.42 -0.96
CA ALA A 165 18.17 15.89 -1.71
C ALA A 165 19.35 15.50 -0.79
N ARG A 166 19.67 16.33 0.21
CA ARG A 166 20.72 16.00 1.20
C ARG A 166 20.30 14.80 2.07
N TRP A 167 19.04 14.73 2.50
CA TRP A 167 18.51 13.62 3.27
C TRP A 167 18.45 12.33 2.46
N ALA A 168 18.14 12.40 1.17
CA ALA A 168 18.18 11.24 0.28
C ALA A 168 19.59 10.64 0.17
N ALA A 169 20.62 11.47 0.06
CA ALA A 169 22.01 11.02 0.05
C ALA A 169 22.42 10.34 1.38
N ARG A 170 22.03 10.93 2.53
CA ARG A 170 22.26 10.35 3.86
C ARG A 170 21.51 9.04 4.04
N SER A 171 20.23 8.99 3.63
CA SER A 171 19.42 7.76 3.64
C SER A 171 20.10 6.65 2.86
N LYS A 172 20.57 6.94 1.64
CA LYS A 172 21.25 5.95 0.82
C LYS A 172 22.54 5.45 1.44
N LYS A 173 23.37 6.36 1.97
CA LYS A 173 24.62 5.98 2.65
C LYS A 173 24.34 5.01 3.80
N TYR A 174 23.43 5.36 4.69
CA TYR A 174 23.06 4.50 5.82
C TYR A 174 22.49 3.16 5.36
N PHE A 175 21.60 3.17 4.37
CA PHE A 175 21.03 1.95 3.82
C PHE A 175 22.10 1.00 3.25
N GLU A 176 23.07 1.51 2.47
CA GLU A 176 24.13 0.67 1.89
C GLU A 176 25.00 -0.01 2.96
N GLU A 177 25.23 0.68 4.09
CA GLU A 177 25.98 0.17 5.22
C GLU A 177 25.20 -0.89 6.03
N HIS A 178 23.85 -0.79 6.15
CA HIS A 178 23.01 -1.57 7.05
C HIS A 178 21.98 -2.50 6.38
N LYS A 179 21.86 -2.50 5.05
CA LYS A 179 20.85 -3.29 4.32
C LYS A 179 20.87 -4.80 4.57
N HIS A 180 21.96 -5.32 5.11
CA HIS A 180 22.12 -6.73 5.49
C HIS A 180 21.43 -7.06 6.82
N GLU A 181 21.00 -6.08 7.60
CA GLU A 181 20.35 -6.23 8.89
C GLU A 181 18.83 -6.48 8.79
N VAL A 182 18.31 -6.62 7.58
CA VAL A 182 16.89 -6.93 7.36
C VAL A 182 16.51 -8.25 8.06
N PRO A 183 15.39 -8.32 8.80
CA PRO A 183 15.06 -9.43 9.69
C PRO A 183 14.50 -10.68 8.97
N TRP A 184 14.69 -10.79 7.67
CA TRP A 184 14.21 -11.94 6.89
C TRP A 184 14.96 -13.23 7.25
N GLY A 185 14.23 -14.32 7.47
CA GLY A 185 14.82 -15.63 7.79
C GLY A 185 15.08 -15.89 9.27
N HIS A 186 14.85 -14.93 10.16
CA HIS A 186 15.19 -15.08 11.61
C HIS A 186 14.01 -15.47 12.51
N GLY A 187 12.87 -15.94 11.99
CA GLY A 187 11.77 -16.36 12.88
C GLY A 187 10.41 -16.65 12.27
N GLY A 188 10.09 -16.16 11.08
CA GLY A 188 8.73 -16.25 10.55
C GLY A 188 8.26 -17.66 10.19
N ALA A 189 9.13 -18.48 9.63
CA ALA A 189 8.79 -19.87 9.22
C ALA A 189 8.70 -20.82 10.42
N ASP A 190 9.61 -20.70 11.38
CA ASP A 190 9.60 -21.52 12.61
C ASP A 190 8.46 -21.15 13.57
N ALA A 191 8.04 -19.89 13.61
CA ALA A 191 6.90 -19.45 14.42
C ALA A 191 5.57 -20.06 13.92
N PHE A 192 5.41 -20.23 12.61
CA PHE A 192 4.23 -20.89 12.02
C PHE A 192 4.22 -22.40 12.28
N VAL A 193 5.37 -23.06 12.22
CA VAL A 193 5.50 -24.50 12.53
C VAL A 193 5.25 -24.71 14.02
N ARG A 194 5.80 -23.86 14.89
CA ARG A 194 5.63 -23.98 16.36
C ARG A 194 4.20 -23.69 16.83
N SER A 195 3.41 -22.85 16.16
CA SER A 195 2.00 -22.66 16.52
C SER A 195 1.15 -23.86 16.13
N ALA A 196 1.42 -24.53 15.00
CA ALA A 196 0.77 -25.76 14.60
C ALA A 196 1.15 -26.95 15.51
N GLU A 197 2.40 -27.05 15.95
CA GLU A 197 2.88 -28.08 16.87
C GLU A 197 2.36 -27.87 18.30
N ARG A 198 2.20 -26.65 18.79
CA ARG A 198 1.58 -26.36 20.10
C ARG A 198 0.12 -26.72 20.16
N SER A 199 -0.62 -26.63 19.04
CA SER A 199 -2.02 -27.05 18.99
C SER A 199 -2.19 -28.58 19.00
N SER A 200 -1.16 -29.34 18.61
CA SER A 200 -1.16 -30.81 18.64
C SER A 200 -0.61 -31.43 19.95
N ALA A 201 0.08 -30.64 20.78
CA ALA A 201 0.74 -31.12 22.00
C ALA A 201 -0.08 -30.94 23.29
N SER A 202 -1.30 -30.40 23.24
CA SER A 202 -2.12 -30.13 24.43
C SER A 202 -3.24 -31.16 24.68
N ASN A 203 -3.05 -32.43 24.32
CA ASN A 203 -3.92 -33.52 24.74
C ASN A 203 -3.37 -34.21 26.00
N GLY A 204 -3.44 -33.49 27.14
CA GLY A 204 -3.45 -34.11 28.46
C GLY A 204 -4.88 -34.48 28.86
N PRO A 205 -5.08 -35.47 29.78
CA PRO A 205 -6.43 -35.96 30.08
C PRO A 205 -7.29 -34.85 30.71
N ARG A 206 -8.40 -34.55 30.07
CA ARG A 206 -9.48 -33.72 30.63
C ARG A 206 -10.36 -34.57 31.50
N GLU A 207 -10.53 -34.16 32.74
CA GLU A 207 -11.60 -34.66 33.64
C GLU A 207 -12.96 -34.51 33.02
N GLU A 208 -13.76 -35.57 33.08
CA GLU A 208 -15.15 -35.62 32.66
C GLU A 208 -16.01 -34.65 33.48
N MET A 209 -16.50 -33.60 32.84
CA MET A 209 -17.69 -32.89 33.30
C MET A 209 -18.85 -33.19 32.32
N ILE A 210 -19.86 -33.78 32.88
CA ILE A 210 -21.10 -34.20 32.24
C ILE A 210 -21.82 -32.98 31.61
N ALA A 211 -22.04 -33.01 30.30
CA ALA A 211 -22.96 -32.13 29.60
C ALA A 211 -23.85 -32.95 28.67
N GLU A 212 -25.16 -32.77 28.86
CA GLU A 212 -26.23 -33.42 28.14
C GLU A 212 -26.18 -33.22 26.63
N SER A 213 -26.63 -34.27 25.95
CA SER A 213 -26.58 -34.50 24.52
C SER A 213 -27.37 -33.51 23.66
N LEU A 214 -26.68 -32.89 22.69
CA LEU A 214 -27.26 -32.40 21.44
C LEU A 214 -26.75 -33.28 20.29
N PRO A 215 -27.57 -33.56 19.26
CA PRO A 215 -27.18 -34.47 18.19
C PRO A 215 -26.08 -33.91 17.32
N ALA A 216 -25.07 -34.75 17.08
CA ALA A 216 -23.94 -34.43 16.19
C ALA A 216 -24.45 -34.32 14.74
N VAL A 217 -24.24 -33.17 14.14
CA VAL A 217 -24.30 -33.01 12.69
C VAL A 217 -22.97 -33.50 12.11
N GLU A 218 -22.99 -34.64 11.44
CA GLU A 218 -21.83 -35.15 10.69
C GLU A 218 -21.52 -34.20 9.53
N TYR A 219 -20.40 -33.44 9.64
CA TYR A 219 -19.74 -32.83 8.50
C TYR A 219 -18.88 -33.88 7.78
N SER A 220 -19.49 -34.61 6.86
CA SER A 220 -18.76 -35.47 5.94
C SER A 220 -18.07 -34.63 4.85
N GLY A 221 -16.75 -34.70 4.81
CA GLY A 221 -15.98 -34.53 3.59
C GLY A 221 -15.46 -33.16 3.28
N LEU A 222 -14.22 -32.93 3.71
CA LEU A 222 -13.15 -32.34 2.92
C LEU A 222 -11.83 -32.65 3.66
N ARG A 223 -11.23 -33.80 3.37
CA ARG A 223 -9.83 -34.02 3.73
C ARG A 223 -8.99 -33.03 2.92
N PRO A 224 -8.09 -32.21 3.52
CA PRO A 224 -7.15 -31.42 2.77
C PRO A 224 -6.20 -32.40 2.06
N SER A 225 -6.22 -32.34 0.72
CA SER A 225 -5.22 -32.98 -0.13
C SER A 225 -3.84 -32.57 0.34
N GLY A 226 -2.91 -33.54 0.43
CA GLY A 226 -1.57 -33.43 1.01
C GLY A 226 -0.87 -32.11 0.70
N ARG A 227 -0.61 -31.34 1.76
CA ARG A 227 0.32 -30.21 1.70
C ARG A 227 1.71 -30.80 1.47
N THR A 228 2.19 -30.71 0.24
CA THR A 228 3.64 -30.72 -0.02
C THR A 228 4.25 -29.64 0.88
N LYS A 229 5.25 -30.00 1.67
CA LYS A 229 6.09 -29.05 2.41
C LYS A 229 6.68 -28.10 1.36
N ALA A 230 6.07 -26.92 1.18
CA ALA A 230 6.69 -25.87 0.42
C ALA A 230 8.00 -25.54 1.13
N SER A 231 9.11 -25.67 0.44
CA SER A 231 10.42 -25.24 0.92
C SER A 231 10.30 -23.77 1.34
N VAL A 232 10.71 -23.46 2.55
CA VAL A 232 10.83 -22.08 3.01
C VAL A 232 11.81 -21.39 2.09
N PRO A 233 11.45 -20.28 1.44
CA PRO A 233 12.40 -19.56 0.61
C PRO A 233 13.57 -19.11 1.48
N THR A 234 14.80 -19.44 1.09
CA THR A 234 15.99 -18.88 1.71
C THR A 234 16.25 -17.53 1.07
N TYR A 235 16.29 -16.48 1.88
CA TYR A 235 16.53 -15.09 1.43
C TYR A 235 18.02 -14.71 1.51
N ASP A 236 18.91 -15.70 1.52
CA ASP A 236 20.35 -15.49 1.57
C ASP A 236 20.84 -14.57 0.43
N GLY A 237 21.45 -13.45 0.80
CA GLY A 237 21.95 -12.43 -0.13
C GLY A 237 20.87 -11.54 -0.79
N GLN A 238 19.60 -11.65 -0.38
CA GLN A 238 18.55 -10.73 -0.80
C GLN A 238 18.48 -9.54 0.15
N THR A 239 18.18 -8.36 -0.38
CA THR A 239 18.07 -7.13 0.39
C THR A 239 16.85 -6.35 -0.06
N GLN A 240 16.42 -5.43 0.79
CA GLN A 240 15.43 -4.42 0.46
C GLN A 240 15.91 -3.53 -0.70
N SER A 241 15.00 -2.77 -1.28
CA SER A 241 15.31 -1.78 -2.32
C SER A 241 14.89 -0.39 -1.87
N LEU A 242 15.82 0.55 -1.86
CA LEU A 242 15.59 1.93 -1.44
C LEU A 242 15.20 2.78 -2.65
N PHE A 243 14.02 3.41 -2.62
CA PHE A 243 13.57 4.37 -3.63
C PHE A 243 13.87 5.80 -3.21
N GLY A 244 14.26 6.63 -4.20
CA GLY A 244 14.38 8.07 -4.03
C GLY A 244 13.04 8.78 -4.20
N ILE A 245 12.86 9.93 -3.54
CA ILE A 245 11.65 10.74 -3.64
C ILE A 245 11.99 12.09 -4.25
N VAL A 246 11.27 12.44 -5.32
CA VAL A 246 11.35 13.74 -5.98
C VAL A 246 10.33 14.68 -5.35
N GLN A 247 10.81 15.81 -4.80
CA GLN A 247 10.03 16.89 -4.23
C GLN A 247 10.11 18.15 -5.09
N GLY A 248 9.56 19.29 -4.68
CA GLY A 248 9.61 20.57 -5.41
C GLY A 248 8.24 21.25 -5.55
N GLY A 249 7.25 20.78 -4.78
CA GLY A 249 5.89 21.34 -4.75
C GLY A 249 5.26 21.41 -6.14
N MET A 250 4.65 22.57 -6.46
CA MET A 250 3.99 22.79 -7.76
C MET A 250 4.89 23.56 -8.76
N ASP A 251 6.21 23.60 -8.52
CA ASP A 251 7.17 24.24 -9.40
C ASP A 251 7.87 23.20 -10.30
N LYS A 252 7.66 23.30 -11.62
CA LYS A 252 8.26 22.38 -12.60
C LYS A 252 9.78 22.44 -12.65
N GLY A 253 10.35 23.61 -12.44
CA GLY A 253 11.82 23.82 -12.42
C GLY A 253 12.45 23.13 -11.22
N LEU A 254 11.87 23.30 -10.04
CA LEU A 254 12.31 22.61 -8.83
C LEU A 254 12.10 21.09 -8.92
N ARG A 255 11.00 20.61 -9.54
CA ARG A 255 10.77 19.18 -9.81
C ARG A 255 11.84 18.58 -10.70
N LYS A 256 12.21 19.30 -11.77
CA LYS A 256 13.32 18.91 -12.65
C LYS A 256 14.63 18.81 -11.88
N GLU A 257 15.00 19.88 -11.16
CA GLU A 257 16.24 19.94 -10.37
C GLU A 257 16.26 18.81 -9.31
N SER A 258 15.15 18.58 -8.62
CA SER A 258 15.00 17.50 -7.65
C SER A 258 15.20 16.12 -8.30
N ALA A 259 14.60 15.89 -9.48
CA ALA A 259 14.77 14.65 -10.22
C ALA A 259 16.24 14.43 -10.61
N GLU A 260 16.91 15.45 -11.16
CA GLU A 260 18.32 15.38 -11.56
C GLU A 260 19.21 15.00 -10.36
N ARG A 261 19.07 15.70 -9.22
CA ARG A 261 19.84 15.42 -7.98
C ARG A 261 19.54 14.01 -7.42
N THR A 262 18.28 13.58 -7.44
CA THR A 262 17.89 12.25 -6.94
C THR A 262 18.43 11.15 -7.85
N ILE A 263 18.45 11.37 -9.17
CA ILE A 263 19.04 10.45 -10.15
C ILE A 263 20.56 10.36 -9.99
N GLU A 264 21.26 11.47 -9.74
CA GLU A 264 22.70 11.48 -9.49
C GLU A 264 23.08 10.64 -8.26
N ILE A 265 22.28 10.69 -7.19
CA ILE A 265 22.45 9.82 -6.02
C ILE A 265 22.30 8.35 -6.45
N GLY A 266 21.36 8.03 -7.34
CA GLY A 266 21.15 6.72 -7.96
C GLY A 266 20.34 5.74 -7.10
N PHE A 267 19.10 5.52 -7.48
CA PHE A 267 18.18 4.59 -6.80
C PHE A 267 17.64 3.54 -7.79
N PRO A 268 17.24 2.34 -7.32
CA PRO A 268 16.60 1.33 -8.17
C PRO A 268 15.18 1.72 -8.62
N GLY A 269 14.55 2.72 -7.99
CA GLY A 269 13.24 3.26 -8.34
C GLY A 269 13.05 4.68 -7.80
N TYR A 270 12.08 5.40 -8.36
CA TYR A 270 11.83 6.81 -8.06
C TYR A 270 10.37 7.08 -7.77
N ALA A 271 10.11 7.86 -6.71
CA ALA A 271 8.78 8.30 -6.36
C ALA A 271 8.60 9.80 -6.60
N ILE A 272 7.37 10.20 -6.91
CA ILE A 272 6.92 11.58 -6.98
C ILE A 272 6.11 11.83 -5.70
N GLY A 273 6.67 12.60 -4.78
CA GLY A 273 6.06 12.95 -3.50
C GLY A 273 5.51 14.38 -3.47
N GLY A 274 4.88 14.77 -2.35
CA GLY A 274 4.40 16.13 -2.11
C GLY A 274 3.28 16.58 -3.03
N LEU A 275 2.41 15.67 -3.43
CA LEU A 275 1.18 15.93 -4.20
C LEU A 275 -0.05 15.45 -3.43
N SER A 276 -1.24 15.89 -3.84
CA SER A 276 -2.51 15.64 -3.13
C SER A 276 -2.53 16.23 -1.70
N VAL A 277 -1.89 17.38 -1.53
CA VAL A 277 -1.80 18.13 -0.27
C VAL A 277 -2.75 19.35 -0.23
N GLY A 278 -3.69 19.44 -1.19
CA GLY A 278 -4.72 20.48 -1.25
C GLY A 278 -4.77 21.28 -2.57
N GLU A 279 -3.85 20.99 -3.49
CA GLU A 279 -3.80 21.63 -4.81
C GLU A 279 -4.96 21.15 -5.73
N PRO A 280 -5.34 21.96 -6.78
CA PRO A 280 -6.28 21.54 -7.80
C PRO A 280 -5.78 20.32 -8.59
N ARG A 281 -6.72 19.45 -8.98
CA ARG A 281 -6.43 18.20 -9.72
C ARG A 281 -5.64 18.43 -11.01
N GLU A 282 -6.02 19.46 -11.75
CA GLU A 282 -5.39 19.83 -13.04
C GLU A 282 -3.92 20.17 -12.83
N LEU A 283 -3.60 20.88 -11.74
CA LEU A 283 -2.24 21.22 -11.38
C LEU A 283 -1.44 19.96 -10.96
N THR A 284 -2.04 19.08 -10.15
CA THR A 284 -1.41 17.78 -9.82
C THR A 284 -1.03 17.02 -11.08
N ARG A 285 -1.96 16.90 -12.04
CA ARG A 285 -1.72 16.21 -13.32
C ARG A 285 -0.57 16.82 -14.09
N GLU A 286 -0.55 18.14 -14.22
CA GLU A 286 0.48 18.88 -14.95
C GLU A 286 1.88 18.68 -14.34
N ILE A 287 1.97 18.68 -13.00
CA ILE A 287 3.21 18.45 -12.27
C ILE A 287 3.67 17.00 -12.41
N VAL A 288 2.77 16.03 -12.32
CA VAL A 288 3.11 14.61 -12.53
C VAL A 288 3.65 14.39 -13.93
N GLU A 289 2.99 14.92 -14.96
CA GLU A 289 3.42 14.80 -16.35
C GLU A 289 4.83 15.40 -16.54
N SER A 290 5.08 16.59 -16.03
CA SER A 290 6.38 17.24 -16.06
C SER A 290 7.45 16.45 -15.30
N ALA A 291 7.17 15.94 -14.09
CA ALA A 291 8.13 15.18 -13.33
C ALA A 291 8.53 13.87 -14.04
N LEU A 292 7.57 13.18 -14.67
CA LEU A 292 7.80 11.94 -15.41
C LEU A 292 8.75 12.11 -16.61
N GLU A 293 8.83 13.31 -17.21
CA GLU A 293 9.74 13.61 -18.32
C GLU A 293 11.20 13.51 -17.89
N HIS A 294 11.50 13.77 -16.63
CA HIS A 294 12.85 13.79 -16.08
C HIS A 294 13.25 12.48 -15.40
N LEU A 295 12.31 11.57 -15.12
CA LEU A 295 12.62 10.29 -14.48
C LEU A 295 13.11 9.23 -15.48
N PRO A 296 14.04 8.34 -15.07
CA PRO A 296 14.57 7.27 -15.92
C PRO A 296 13.45 6.38 -16.48
N LYS A 297 13.60 5.98 -17.75
CA LYS A 297 12.61 5.14 -18.42
C LYS A 297 12.72 3.66 -18.04
N ASP A 298 13.91 3.23 -17.62
CA ASP A 298 14.26 1.85 -17.25
C ASP A 298 14.07 1.57 -15.75
N LYS A 299 13.49 2.51 -15.00
CA LYS A 299 13.21 2.38 -13.55
C LYS A 299 11.73 2.48 -13.26
N PRO A 300 11.22 1.80 -12.19
CA PRO A 300 9.84 1.96 -11.75
C PRO A 300 9.60 3.36 -11.20
N ARG A 301 8.41 3.90 -11.51
CA ARG A 301 7.95 5.25 -11.16
C ARG A 301 6.74 5.13 -10.25
N TYR A 302 6.87 5.64 -9.05
CA TYR A 302 5.83 5.57 -8.03
C TYR A 302 5.24 6.95 -7.77
N LEU A 303 3.93 7.10 -7.88
CA LEU A 303 3.20 8.31 -7.51
C LEU A 303 2.53 8.09 -6.16
N MET A 304 2.97 8.86 -5.15
CA MET A 304 2.58 8.65 -3.75
C MET A 304 1.23 9.29 -3.41
N GLY A 305 0.39 8.56 -2.68
CA GLY A 305 -0.80 9.09 -2.02
C GLY A 305 -1.97 9.47 -2.91
N VAL A 306 -2.02 9.04 -4.16
CA VAL A 306 -3.09 9.36 -5.12
C VAL A 306 -3.78 8.08 -5.61
N GLY A 307 -5.06 8.10 -5.86
CA GLY A 307 -6.12 9.06 -6.02
C GLY A 307 -7.47 8.36 -6.17
N THR A 308 -8.43 9.01 -6.85
CA THR A 308 -9.70 8.37 -7.22
C THR A 308 -9.49 7.30 -8.30
N PRO A 309 -10.49 6.42 -8.57
CA PRO A 309 -10.39 5.44 -9.66
C PRO A 309 -10.05 6.08 -11.02
N GLU A 310 -10.61 7.24 -11.30
CA GLU A 310 -10.34 7.98 -12.53
C GLU A 310 -8.88 8.46 -12.59
N GLN A 311 -8.34 8.92 -11.45
CA GLN A 311 -6.97 9.43 -11.37
C GLN A 311 -5.93 8.32 -11.52
N ILE A 312 -6.14 7.14 -10.90
CA ILE A 312 -5.18 6.04 -11.06
C ILE A 312 -5.10 5.56 -12.52
N VAL A 313 -6.20 5.60 -13.28
CA VAL A 313 -6.20 5.32 -14.72
C VAL A 313 -5.45 6.41 -15.48
N GLU A 314 -5.74 7.68 -15.20
CA GLU A 314 -5.09 8.84 -15.83
C GLU A 314 -3.57 8.79 -15.65
N TYR A 315 -3.10 8.55 -14.42
CA TYR A 315 -1.66 8.52 -14.12
C TYR A 315 -0.96 7.26 -14.69
N ALA A 316 -1.63 6.11 -14.73
CA ALA A 316 -1.12 4.94 -15.42
C ALA A 316 -0.93 5.19 -16.93
N ASN A 317 -1.86 5.91 -17.56
CA ASN A 317 -1.75 6.33 -18.97
C ASN A 317 -0.63 7.36 -19.19
N LEU A 318 -0.23 8.12 -18.18
CA LEU A 318 0.95 9.01 -18.22
C LEU A 318 2.27 8.29 -17.98
N GLY A 319 2.26 7.00 -17.62
CA GLY A 319 3.47 6.18 -17.42
C GLY A 319 3.91 6.05 -15.96
N VAL A 320 2.99 6.20 -15.01
CA VAL A 320 3.20 5.81 -13.60
C VAL A 320 3.01 4.30 -13.47
N ASP A 321 3.92 3.64 -12.75
CA ASP A 321 3.91 2.19 -12.56
C ASP A 321 3.30 1.75 -11.24
N MET A 322 3.43 2.55 -10.18
CA MET A 322 3.00 2.21 -8.83
C MET A 322 2.23 3.38 -8.22
N MET A 323 1.14 3.07 -7.54
CA MET A 323 0.29 4.06 -6.87
C MET A 323 -0.30 3.48 -5.60
N ASP A 324 -0.47 4.30 -4.57
CA ASP A 324 -1.19 3.98 -3.35
C ASP A 324 -2.22 5.05 -3.03
N CYS A 325 -3.23 4.70 -2.27
CA CYS A 325 -4.16 5.67 -1.70
C CYS A 325 -4.97 5.06 -0.55
N VAL A 326 -5.23 5.84 0.48
CA VAL A 326 -6.14 5.44 1.57
C VAL A 326 -7.62 5.53 1.19
N LEU A 327 -7.93 6.13 0.03
CA LEU A 327 -9.30 6.45 -0.37
C LEU A 327 -10.23 5.24 -0.42
N PRO A 328 -9.88 4.07 -1.01
CA PRO A 328 -10.81 2.94 -1.06
C PRO A 328 -11.27 2.51 0.34
N THR A 329 -10.35 2.38 1.29
CA THR A 329 -10.66 1.97 2.66
C THR A 329 -11.31 3.09 3.47
N ARG A 330 -10.86 4.35 3.27
CA ARG A 330 -11.41 5.53 3.96
C ARG A 330 -12.84 5.80 3.51
N ALA A 331 -13.10 5.86 2.20
CA ALA A 331 -14.42 6.08 1.63
C ALA A 331 -15.42 5.00 2.07
N ALA A 332 -15.01 3.73 2.06
CA ALA A 332 -15.82 2.59 2.49
C ALA A 332 -16.35 2.75 3.92
N ARG A 333 -15.47 3.14 4.85
CA ARG A 333 -15.86 3.38 6.25
C ARG A 333 -16.83 4.55 6.41
N HIS A 334 -16.85 5.47 5.46
CA HIS A 334 -17.81 6.58 5.40
C HIS A 334 -19.02 6.27 4.51
N GLY A 335 -19.19 5.03 4.07
CA GLY A 335 -20.34 4.57 3.27
C GLY A 335 -20.35 5.09 1.84
N LEU A 336 -19.19 5.53 1.32
CA LEU A 336 -19.01 5.91 -0.08
C LEU A 336 -18.33 4.75 -0.84
N LEU A 337 -18.99 4.27 -1.89
CA LEU A 337 -18.60 3.08 -2.65
C LEU A 337 -18.45 3.43 -4.12
N PHE A 338 -17.44 2.83 -4.75
CA PHE A 338 -17.13 3.03 -6.17
C PHE A 338 -17.75 1.90 -6.98
N THR A 339 -18.51 2.22 -8.00
CA THR A 339 -19.16 1.23 -8.86
C THR A 339 -18.98 1.60 -10.33
N SER A 340 -19.23 0.64 -11.22
CA SER A 340 -19.26 0.87 -12.67
C SER A 340 -20.33 1.88 -13.12
N GLU A 341 -21.35 2.10 -12.29
CA GLU A 341 -22.42 3.08 -12.51
C GLU A 341 -22.10 4.45 -11.85
N GLY A 342 -20.92 4.61 -11.25
CA GLY A 342 -20.50 5.82 -10.52
C GLY A 342 -20.46 5.60 -9.00
N LYS A 343 -20.44 6.71 -8.25
CA LYS A 343 -20.30 6.68 -6.78
C LYS A 343 -21.65 6.42 -6.10
N VAL A 344 -21.69 5.45 -5.19
CA VAL A 344 -22.86 5.10 -4.38
C VAL A 344 -22.60 5.50 -2.92
N SER A 345 -23.45 6.40 -2.38
CA SER A 345 -23.51 6.65 -0.95
C SER A 345 -24.55 5.71 -0.32
N ILE A 346 -24.10 4.62 0.31
CA ILE A 346 -24.99 3.58 0.84
C ILE A 346 -25.91 4.08 1.96
N LYS A 347 -25.65 5.26 2.52
CA LYS A 347 -26.47 5.93 3.54
C LYS A 347 -27.87 6.30 3.05
N GLN A 348 -28.04 6.51 1.73
CA GLN A 348 -29.24 7.08 1.16
C GLN A 348 -30.46 6.17 1.38
N ALA A 349 -31.60 6.79 1.73
CA ALA A 349 -32.85 6.07 2.01
C ALA A 349 -33.37 5.24 0.83
N ARG A 350 -33.08 5.64 -0.41
CA ARG A 350 -33.48 4.92 -1.63
C ARG A 350 -32.96 3.48 -1.70
N TYR A 351 -31.91 3.14 -0.94
CA TYR A 351 -31.36 1.77 -0.91
C TYR A 351 -32.00 0.89 0.18
N ALA A 352 -32.97 1.39 0.96
CA ALA A 352 -33.57 0.64 2.06
C ALA A 352 -34.25 -0.67 1.65
N GLN A 353 -34.73 -0.73 0.40
CA GLN A 353 -35.42 -1.90 -0.17
C GLN A 353 -34.82 -2.30 -1.53
N ASP A 354 -33.58 -1.86 -1.82
CA ASP A 354 -32.89 -2.17 -3.08
C ASP A 354 -32.25 -3.55 -3.02
N GLU A 355 -32.88 -4.54 -3.68
CA GLU A 355 -32.42 -5.94 -3.71
C GLU A 355 -31.23 -6.16 -4.65
N ARG A 356 -30.89 -5.18 -5.49
CA ARG A 356 -29.77 -5.30 -6.44
C ARG A 356 -28.43 -5.41 -5.72
N PRO A 357 -27.44 -6.04 -6.36
CA PRO A 357 -26.05 -6.01 -5.88
C PRO A 357 -25.54 -4.56 -5.86
N LEU A 358 -24.47 -4.32 -5.09
CA LEU A 358 -23.88 -3.00 -5.02
C LEU A 358 -23.44 -2.48 -6.39
N ASP A 359 -22.77 -3.33 -7.16
CA ASP A 359 -22.37 -3.07 -8.55
C ASP A 359 -22.71 -4.30 -9.40
N PRO A 360 -23.61 -4.17 -10.40
CA PRO A 360 -24.02 -5.29 -11.24
C PRO A 360 -22.90 -5.85 -12.14
N ASN A 361 -21.85 -5.06 -12.37
CA ASN A 361 -20.70 -5.44 -13.20
C ASN A 361 -19.48 -5.85 -12.35
N CYS A 362 -19.65 -6.11 -11.07
CA CYS A 362 -18.58 -6.49 -10.14
C CYS A 362 -18.80 -7.91 -9.60
N ASP A 363 -17.81 -8.78 -9.81
CA ASP A 363 -17.82 -10.16 -9.36
C ASP A 363 -17.22 -10.38 -7.96
N CYS A 364 -16.96 -9.31 -7.19
CA CYS A 364 -16.43 -9.47 -5.86
C CYS A 364 -17.41 -10.24 -4.95
N ARG A 365 -16.87 -10.87 -3.90
CA ARG A 365 -17.67 -11.66 -2.96
C ARG A 365 -18.83 -10.89 -2.31
N VAL A 366 -18.74 -9.56 -2.24
CA VAL A 366 -19.78 -8.69 -1.69
C VAL A 366 -20.93 -8.55 -2.68
N CYS A 367 -20.64 -8.19 -3.94
CA CYS A 367 -21.67 -8.01 -4.98
C CYS A 367 -22.38 -9.33 -5.34
N ARG A 368 -21.67 -10.47 -5.29
CA ARG A 368 -22.29 -11.78 -5.52
C ARG A 368 -23.23 -12.26 -4.42
N ARG A 369 -23.14 -11.68 -3.21
CA ARG A 369 -23.84 -12.23 -2.03
C ARG A 369 -24.81 -11.28 -1.37
N TYR A 370 -24.56 -9.97 -1.40
CA TYR A 370 -25.32 -9.01 -0.58
C TYR A 370 -26.00 -7.96 -1.44
N SER A 371 -27.23 -7.60 -1.05
CA SER A 371 -27.99 -6.51 -1.65
C SER A 371 -27.57 -5.15 -1.11
N ARG A 372 -27.87 -4.09 -1.86
CA ARG A 372 -27.72 -2.69 -1.39
C ARG A 372 -28.55 -2.46 -0.11
N ALA A 373 -29.76 -3.07 -0.01
CA ALA A 373 -30.59 -2.96 1.18
C ALA A 373 -29.89 -3.52 2.42
N TYR A 374 -29.26 -4.68 2.33
CA TYR A 374 -28.53 -5.27 3.45
C TYR A 374 -27.32 -4.44 3.85
N LEU A 375 -26.50 -4.01 2.89
CA LEU A 375 -25.32 -3.16 3.15
C LEU A 375 -25.72 -1.83 3.80
N ARG A 376 -26.83 -1.24 3.35
CA ARG A 376 -27.39 -0.04 3.97
C ARG A 376 -27.86 -0.30 5.39
N HIS A 377 -28.56 -1.41 5.62
CA HIS A 377 -29.01 -1.80 6.97
C HIS A 377 -27.84 -1.91 7.93
N LEU A 378 -26.81 -2.67 7.57
CA LEU A 378 -25.59 -2.79 8.38
C LEU A 378 -24.95 -1.44 8.68
N TYR A 379 -24.86 -0.57 7.65
CA TYR A 379 -24.27 0.76 7.81
C TYR A 379 -25.11 1.65 8.75
N ALA A 380 -26.44 1.65 8.59
CA ALA A 380 -27.36 2.44 9.41
C ALA A 380 -27.41 1.94 10.86
N SER A 381 -27.20 0.64 11.08
CA SER A 381 -27.13 0.00 12.40
C SER A 381 -25.72 0.12 13.03
N ASN A 382 -24.78 0.80 12.36
CA ASN A 382 -23.39 0.96 12.81
C ASN A 382 -22.66 -0.38 13.05
N GLU A 383 -23.02 -1.43 12.28
CA GLU A 383 -22.38 -2.73 12.35
C GLU A 383 -20.97 -2.69 11.75
N VAL A 384 -19.99 -3.26 12.44
CA VAL A 384 -18.59 -3.35 11.97
C VAL A 384 -18.52 -4.05 10.62
N LEU A 385 -19.39 -5.04 10.37
CA LEU A 385 -19.45 -5.78 9.12
C LEU A 385 -19.72 -4.87 7.91
N ALA A 386 -20.43 -3.75 8.08
CA ALA A 386 -20.63 -2.77 7.01
C ALA A 386 -19.27 -2.22 6.51
N GLN A 387 -18.38 -1.85 7.43
CA GLN A 387 -17.05 -1.31 7.08
C GLN A 387 -16.19 -2.36 6.39
N VAL A 388 -16.26 -3.61 6.85
CA VAL A 388 -15.54 -4.76 6.27
C VAL A 388 -15.98 -4.99 4.83
N LEU A 389 -17.28 -5.20 4.61
CA LEU A 389 -17.84 -5.51 3.29
C LEU A 389 -17.64 -4.36 2.30
N ASN A 390 -17.89 -3.13 2.74
CA ASN A 390 -17.67 -1.94 1.92
C ASN A 390 -16.19 -1.79 1.52
N THR A 391 -15.26 -2.09 2.42
CA THR A 391 -13.82 -2.03 2.13
C THR A 391 -13.40 -3.11 1.14
N ILE A 392 -13.89 -4.34 1.30
CA ILE A 392 -13.65 -5.44 0.36
C ILE A 392 -14.10 -5.04 -1.05
N HIS A 393 -15.30 -4.47 -1.19
CA HIS A 393 -15.81 -4.05 -2.49
C HIS A 393 -14.95 -2.93 -3.10
N ASN A 394 -14.65 -1.86 -2.35
CA ASN A 394 -13.86 -0.75 -2.88
C ASN A 394 -12.45 -1.17 -3.29
N LEU A 395 -11.81 -2.06 -2.50
CA LEU A 395 -10.50 -2.62 -2.86
C LEU A 395 -10.59 -3.47 -4.12
N SER A 396 -11.61 -4.34 -4.22
CA SER A 396 -11.86 -5.12 -5.43
C SER A 396 -11.99 -4.22 -6.65
N PHE A 397 -12.72 -3.13 -6.54
CA PHE A 397 -12.93 -2.16 -7.62
C PHE A 397 -11.62 -1.51 -8.09
N TYR A 398 -10.75 -1.08 -7.16
CA TYR A 398 -9.45 -0.50 -7.48
C TYR A 398 -8.50 -1.50 -8.13
N LEU A 399 -8.40 -2.70 -7.57
CA LEU A 399 -7.53 -3.74 -8.09
C LEU A 399 -7.99 -4.24 -9.46
N ASP A 400 -9.32 -4.36 -9.67
CA ASP A 400 -9.89 -4.71 -10.98
C ASP A 400 -9.65 -3.60 -12.01
N THR A 401 -9.79 -2.34 -11.63
CA THR A 401 -9.46 -1.20 -12.50
C THR A 401 -8.02 -1.32 -13.01
N MET A 402 -7.05 -1.62 -12.15
CA MET A 402 -5.67 -1.79 -12.59
C MET A 402 -5.45 -3.03 -13.47
N ARG A 403 -6.17 -4.13 -13.23
CA ARG A 403 -6.14 -5.29 -14.14
C ARG A 403 -6.63 -4.91 -15.54
N ARG A 404 -7.72 -4.13 -15.63
CA ARG A 404 -8.26 -3.64 -16.92
C ARG A 404 -7.30 -2.70 -17.63
N VAL A 405 -6.63 -1.80 -16.88
CA VAL A 405 -5.59 -0.93 -17.44
C VAL A 405 -4.45 -1.75 -18.04
N ARG A 406 -3.91 -2.73 -17.30
CA ARG A 406 -2.86 -3.61 -17.83
C ARG A 406 -3.30 -4.39 -19.07
N HIS A 407 -4.51 -4.93 -19.04
CA HIS A 407 -5.09 -5.64 -20.19
C HIS A 407 -5.20 -4.73 -21.42
N SER A 408 -5.70 -3.51 -21.26
CA SER A 408 -5.80 -2.54 -22.35
C SER A 408 -4.44 -2.19 -22.95
N ILE A 409 -3.42 -1.94 -22.09
CA ILE A 409 -2.04 -1.71 -22.57
C ILE A 409 -1.53 -2.93 -23.35
N SER A 410 -1.83 -4.16 -22.88
CA SER A 410 -1.43 -5.39 -23.58
C SER A 410 -2.05 -5.53 -24.96
N LEU A 411 -3.23 -4.97 -25.19
CA LEU A 411 -3.89 -4.91 -26.49
C LEU A 411 -3.41 -3.74 -27.37
N GLY A 412 -2.70 -2.76 -26.80
CA GLY A 412 -2.31 -1.53 -27.47
C GLY A 412 -3.43 -0.48 -27.49
N GLU A 413 -4.36 -0.59 -26.54
CA GLU A 413 -5.51 0.29 -26.37
C GLU A 413 -5.32 1.20 -25.16
N GLU A 414 -5.89 2.41 -25.21
CA GLU A 414 -5.95 3.31 -24.06
C GLU A 414 -7.18 2.96 -23.20
N TYR A 415 -6.98 2.57 -21.95
CA TYR A 415 -8.10 2.41 -21.03
C TYR A 415 -8.63 3.78 -20.60
N ARG A 416 -9.92 4.01 -20.81
CA ARG A 416 -10.63 5.20 -20.37
C ARG A 416 -11.66 4.83 -19.32
N PHE A 417 -11.59 5.51 -18.18
CA PHE A 417 -12.59 5.34 -17.14
C PHE A 417 -13.89 6.02 -17.59
N LEU A 418 -14.84 5.22 -18.05
CA LEU A 418 -16.15 5.73 -18.49
C LEU A 418 -17.05 5.87 -17.25
N SER A 419 -17.20 7.10 -16.74
CA SER A 419 -18.24 7.41 -15.76
C SER A 419 -19.61 7.25 -16.44
N GLY A 420 -20.33 6.18 -16.11
CA GLY A 420 -21.74 6.02 -16.47
C GLY A 420 -22.08 5.10 -17.66
N VAL A 421 -21.14 4.32 -18.21
CA VAL A 421 -21.46 3.29 -19.21
C VAL A 421 -20.78 1.99 -18.83
N GLY A 422 -21.59 0.93 -18.64
CA GLY A 422 -21.10 -0.38 -18.23
C GLY A 422 -20.07 -0.97 -19.19
N SER A 423 -18.84 -1.08 -18.71
CA SER A 423 -17.83 -1.92 -19.34
C SER A 423 -18.10 -3.37 -18.94
N ARG A 424 -18.31 -4.25 -19.95
CA ARG A 424 -18.45 -5.70 -19.72
C ARG A 424 -17.20 -6.26 -19.02
N PRO A 425 -17.33 -7.27 -18.15
CA PRO A 425 -16.17 -7.94 -17.58
C PRO A 425 -15.30 -8.50 -18.69
N VAL A 426 -13.99 -8.33 -18.53
CA VAL A 426 -12.99 -9.04 -19.36
C VAL A 426 -12.99 -10.49 -18.91
N PRO A 427 -13.05 -11.48 -19.84
CA PRO A 427 -13.07 -12.90 -19.52
C PRO A 427 -11.84 -13.39 -18.78
#